data_d5adad5d6e3d687509982f59eaf0f0ac
#
_entry.id   d5adad5d6e3d687509982f59eaf0f0ac
#
_cell.length_a   1.000
_cell.length_b   1.000
_cell.length_c   1.000
_cell.angle_alpha   90.00
_cell.angle_beta   90.00
_cell.angle_gamma   90.00
#
_symmetry.space_group_name_H-M   'P 1'
#
loop_
_entity.id
_entity.type
_entity.pdbx_description
1 polymer ?
#
loop_
_entity_poly.entity_id
_entity_poly.type
_entity_poly.pdbx_seq_one_letter_code
_entity_poly.pdbx_strand_id
1 'polypeptide(L)'
;TGFLGTSTNQHIDLVSNNLVRGRLSNLGEFFIGTTNTVLAGDLMNGVGNVVFPWAVNGYSSFNGSGTYGQITSGTTVFGGVQGEYNGTSLTGAGVRGISFNQSTGVSGQEISFNGWAVRADGDVGTTGNYFLISDGRLKKDIAPIEKALDKILKIEGVSYHYDTEKYKKYSLNPRHQLGFIAQDLEKVLPEAVATKNLSTTNTSREEGGKDVEVMQVKTVNLDAVIPVLVEAIKEQQAQIEDLKKEIQLLKNNTKP
;
A
#
# COMPACT_ATOMS: atom_id res chain seq x y z
N THR A 1 -1.45 49.03 -17.04
CA THR A 1 -1.03 47.74 -16.45
C THR A 1 0.20 47.27 -17.19
N GLY A 2 1.36 47.27 -16.54
CA GLY A 2 2.58 46.73 -17.11
C GLY A 2 2.52 45.18 -17.17
N PHE A 3 3.19 44.59 -18.16
CA PHE A 3 3.41 43.15 -18.21
C PHE A 3 4.89 42.85 -18.43
N LEU A 4 5.38 41.77 -17.85
CA LEU A 4 6.66 41.19 -18.20
C LEU A 4 6.41 40.01 -19.15
N GLY A 5 6.77 40.15 -20.42
CA GLY A 5 6.49 39.09 -21.39
C GLY A 5 6.75 39.51 -22.81
N THR A 6 6.32 38.66 -23.74
CA THR A 6 6.37 38.93 -25.19
C THR A 6 4.92 39.00 -25.72
N SER A 7 4.67 39.84 -26.70
CA SER A 7 3.40 39.92 -27.42
C SER A 7 3.41 39.04 -28.68
N THR A 8 4.49 38.33 -28.94
CA THR A 8 4.70 37.42 -30.05
C THR A 8 4.88 35.99 -29.55
N ASN A 9 4.80 35.00 -30.42
CA ASN A 9 4.98 33.59 -30.07
C ASN A 9 6.47 33.26 -29.78
N GLN A 10 7.02 33.86 -28.71
CA GLN A 10 8.41 33.69 -28.29
C GLN A 10 8.48 33.24 -26.85
N HIS A 11 9.58 32.62 -26.45
CA HIS A 11 9.92 32.29 -25.09
C HIS A 11 10.28 33.54 -24.25
N ILE A 12 10.13 33.44 -22.94
CA ILE A 12 10.73 34.38 -21.99
C ILE A 12 11.82 33.61 -21.25
N ASP A 13 13.08 34.03 -21.44
CA ASP A 13 14.23 33.42 -20.79
C ASP A 13 14.71 34.22 -19.58
N LEU A 14 14.94 33.55 -18.46
CA LEU A 14 15.66 34.07 -17.32
C LEU A 14 17.14 33.71 -17.47
N VAL A 15 17.96 34.70 -17.74
CA VAL A 15 19.39 34.52 -18.10
C VAL A 15 20.26 35.01 -16.95
N SER A 16 21.28 34.24 -16.57
CA SER A 16 22.33 34.61 -15.65
C SER A 16 23.66 34.06 -16.16
N ASN A 17 24.70 34.94 -16.19
CA ASN A 17 26.03 34.60 -16.71
C ASN A 17 25.98 33.98 -18.12
N ASN A 18 25.22 34.60 -19.03
CA ASN A 18 24.97 34.18 -20.42
C ASN A 18 24.37 32.75 -20.55
N LEU A 19 23.81 32.20 -19.47
CA LEU A 19 23.15 30.90 -19.50
C LEU A 19 21.68 31.07 -19.14
N VAL A 20 20.80 30.41 -19.89
CA VAL A 20 19.37 30.33 -19.54
C VAL A 20 19.23 29.45 -18.27
N ARG A 21 18.66 30.03 -17.22
CA ARG A 21 18.44 29.38 -15.94
C ARG A 21 17.00 28.94 -15.74
N GLY A 22 16.08 29.64 -16.42
CA GLY A 22 14.69 29.30 -16.48
C GLY A 22 14.06 29.82 -17.76
N ARG A 23 12.91 29.26 -18.14
CA ARG A 23 12.16 29.63 -19.34
C ARG A 23 10.68 29.49 -19.11
N LEU A 24 9.90 30.47 -19.55
CA LEU A 24 8.49 30.28 -19.86
C LEU A 24 8.39 30.06 -21.37
N SER A 25 8.01 28.87 -21.79
CA SER A 25 7.91 28.54 -23.21
C SER A 25 6.72 29.25 -23.87
N ASN A 26 6.78 29.35 -25.19
CA ASN A 26 5.67 29.85 -25.99
C ASN A 26 4.42 28.95 -25.96
N LEU A 27 4.53 27.74 -25.41
CA LEU A 27 3.46 26.79 -25.18
C LEU A 27 2.90 26.86 -23.74
N GLY A 28 3.47 27.73 -22.87
CA GLY A 28 3.04 27.94 -21.49
C GLY A 28 3.73 27.04 -20.46
N GLU A 29 4.76 26.28 -20.85
CA GLU A 29 5.54 25.43 -19.93
C GLU A 29 6.55 26.28 -19.16
N PHE A 30 6.75 26.00 -17.88
CA PHE A 30 7.76 26.64 -17.04
C PHE A 30 8.92 25.69 -16.75
N PHE A 31 10.11 26.07 -17.17
CA PHE A 31 11.34 25.30 -17.02
C PHE A 31 12.29 25.93 -15.99
N ILE A 32 12.92 25.07 -15.18
CA ILE A 32 14.04 25.43 -14.30
C ILE A 32 15.13 24.37 -14.48
N GLY A 33 16.37 24.81 -14.82
CA GLY A 33 17.51 23.91 -15.03
C GLY A 33 17.51 23.19 -16.38
N THR A 34 16.51 23.42 -17.22
CA THR A 34 16.39 22.91 -18.59
C THR A 34 15.67 23.93 -19.46
N THR A 35 15.74 23.78 -20.77
CA THR A 35 14.98 24.57 -21.75
C THR A 35 14.13 23.69 -22.68
N ASN A 36 14.12 22.39 -22.42
CA ASN A 36 13.41 21.41 -23.23
C ASN A 36 12.32 20.73 -22.41
N THR A 37 11.20 20.44 -23.04
CA THR A 37 10.16 19.57 -22.51
C THR A 37 10.76 18.19 -22.21
N VAL A 38 10.65 17.74 -20.96
CA VAL A 38 11.16 16.42 -20.53
C VAL A 38 10.17 15.35 -20.97
N LEU A 39 8.88 15.62 -20.76
CA LEU A 39 7.80 14.73 -21.19
C LEU A 39 6.64 15.58 -21.71
N ALA A 40 6.02 15.18 -22.82
CA ALA A 40 4.88 15.88 -23.40
C ALA A 40 3.72 15.95 -22.40
N GLY A 41 3.14 17.15 -22.25
CA GLY A 41 2.06 17.42 -21.32
C GLY A 41 2.49 17.96 -19.95
N ASP A 42 3.79 18.09 -19.67
CA ASP A 42 4.27 18.71 -18.44
C ASP A 42 4.12 20.23 -18.51
N LEU A 43 3.47 20.79 -17.49
CA LEU A 43 3.35 22.26 -17.35
C LEU A 43 4.57 22.88 -16.65
N MET A 44 5.21 22.13 -15.75
CA MET A 44 6.38 22.59 -15.01
C MET A 44 7.46 21.51 -14.97
N ASN A 45 8.66 21.84 -15.43
CA ASN A 45 9.82 20.95 -15.45
C ASN A 45 10.95 21.53 -14.59
N GLY A 46 11.34 20.83 -13.54
CA GLY A 46 12.52 21.13 -12.73
C GLY A 46 13.55 20.01 -12.90
N VAL A 47 14.76 20.34 -13.37
CA VAL A 47 15.83 19.36 -13.60
C VAL A 47 17.04 19.70 -12.72
N GLY A 48 17.39 18.80 -11.82
CA GLY A 48 18.62 18.88 -11.03
C GLY A 48 19.86 18.49 -11.83
N ASN A 49 21.03 18.85 -11.32
CA ASN A 49 22.33 18.49 -11.90
C ASN A 49 23.35 18.14 -10.80
N VAL A 50 24.58 17.82 -11.16
CA VAL A 50 25.62 17.39 -10.20
C VAL A 50 25.98 18.43 -9.13
N VAL A 51 25.77 19.73 -9.41
CA VAL A 51 26.01 20.83 -8.45
C VAL A 51 24.76 21.12 -7.62
N PHE A 52 23.58 21.04 -8.24
CA PHE A 52 22.26 21.23 -7.64
C PHE A 52 21.41 19.97 -7.84
N PRO A 53 21.65 18.90 -7.04
CA PRO A 53 20.98 17.61 -7.23
C PRO A 53 19.49 17.61 -6.89
N TRP A 54 18.99 18.63 -6.18
CA TRP A 54 17.60 18.75 -5.78
C TRP A 54 16.85 19.67 -6.72
N ALA A 55 16.03 19.12 -7.60
CA ALA A 55 15.28 19.89 -8.60
C ALA A 55 14.21 20.80 -7.97
N VAL A 56 13.48 20.29 -6.97
CA VAL A 56 12.44 21.03 -6.23
C VAL A 56 12.54 20.72 -4.75
N ASN A 57 12.55 21.75 -3.91
CA ASN A 57 12.51 21.63 -2.45
C ASN A 57 11.32 22.41 -1.90
N GLY A 58 10.47 21.76 -1.09
CA GLY A 58 9.39 22.38 -0.35
C GLY A 58 9.71 22.37 1.14
N TYR A 59 9.79 23.55 1.75
CA TYR A 59 10.01 23.72 3.20
C TYR A 59 8.84 24.43 3.85
N SER A 60 8.44 23.97 5.04
CA SER A 60 7.51 24.69 5.89
C SER A 60 8.11 24.75 7.31
N SER A 61 8.28 25.95 7.86
CA SER A 61 8.74 26.19 9.23
C SER A 61 7.58 26.32 10.22
N PHE A 62 6.34 26.28 9.72
CA PHE A 62 5.11 26.37 10.50
C PHE A 62 4.22 25.15 10.23
N ASN A 63 3.04 25.11 10.85
CA ASN A 63 2.03 24.10 10.55
C ASN A 63 1.62 24.17 9.08
N GLY A 64 1.78 23.08 8.34
CA GLY A 64 1.45 22.99 6.92
C GLY A 64 2.27 21.94 6.19
N SER A 65 2.05 21.84 4.89
CA SER A 65 2.75 20.91 4.00
C SER A 65 3.82 21.64 3.20
N GLY A 66 5.01 21.03 3.07
CA GLY A 66 6.05 21.54 2.17
C GLY A 66 5.67 21.36 0.70
N THR A 67 4.96 20.29 0.37
CA THR A 67 4.40 20.02 -0.96
C THR A 67 3.01 19.40 -0.77
N TYR A 68 2.02 19.85 -1.55
CA TYR A 68 0.67 19.32 -1.57
C TYR A 68 0.26 19.00 -3.00
N GLY A 69 -0.24 17.78 -3.22
CA GLY A 69 -0.79 17.34 -4.50
C GLY A 69 -2.17 16.73 -4.33
N GLN A 70 -3.15 17.18 -5.10
CA GLN A 70 -4.53 16.71 -5.04
C GLN A 70 -5.10 16.52 -6.46
N ILE A 71 -5.83 15.42 -6.63
CA ILE A 71 -6.72 15.20 -7.78
C ILE A 71 -8.15 15.32 -7.26
N THR A 72 -8.89 16.30 -7.76
CA THR A 72 -10.26 16.61 -7.28
C THR A 72 -11.35 15.90 -8.08
N SER A 73 -11.05 15.47 -9.29
CA SER A 73 -11.97 14.73 -10.16
C SER A 73 -11.19 13.94 -11.21
N GLY A 74 -11.75 12.85 -11.69
CA GLY A 74 -11.16 12.04 -12.75
C GLY A 74 -11.21 10.56 -12.46
N THR A 75 -10.95 9.77 -13.48
CA THR A 75 -10.90 8.29 -13.43
C THR A 75 -9.49 7.75 -13.63
N THR A 76 -8.47 8.60 -13.44
CA THR A 76 -7.07 8.22 -13.63
C THR A 76 -6.52 7.43 -12.44
N VAL A 77 -5.54 6.59 -12.70
CA VAL A 77 -4.81 5.83 -11.67
C VAL A 77 -3.70 6.60 -10.98
N PHE A 78 -3.39 7.80 -11.47
CA PHE A 78 -2.30 8.58 -10.91
C PHE A 78 -2.70 9.25 -9.61
N GLY A 79 -1.80 9.22 -8.62
CA GLY A 79 -1.97 9.93 -7.36
C GLY A 79 -1.69 11.44 -7.49
N GLY A 80 -2.09 12.21 -6.48
CA GLY A 80 -1.75 13.62 -6.39
C GLY A 80 -0.24 13.89 -6.32
N VAL A 81 0.54 12.92 -5.84
CA VAL A 81 2.01 12.92 -5.86
C VAL A 81 2.48 11.53 -6.32
N GLN A 82 3.35 11.50 -7.31
CA GLN A 82 3.99 10.29 -7.81
C GLN A 82 5.51 10.45 -7.75
N GLY A 83 6.20 9.43 -7.24
CA GLY A 83 7.66 9.35 -7.26
C GLY A 83 8.11 8.06 -7.93
N GLU A 84 9.01 8.17 -8.90
CA GLU A 84 9.59 7.04 -9.64
C GLU A 84 11.10 7.03 -9.49
N TYR A 85 11.67 5.85 -9.36
CA TYR A 85 13.11 5.62 -9.39
C TYR A 85 13.46 4.63 -10.48
N ASN A 86 14.06 5.13 -11.55
CA ASN A 86 14.47 4.35 -12.73
C ASN A 86 16.00 4.08 -12.76
N GLY A 87 16.69 4.31 -11.62
CA GLY A 87 18.12 4.07 -11.49
C GLY A 87 18.46 2.61 -11.21
N THR A 88 19.73 2.26 -11.33
CA THR A 88 20.25 0.90 -11.10
C THR A 88 20.74 0.64 -9.67
N SER A 89 20.70 1.62 -8.77
CA SER A 89 21.11 1.45 -7.37
C SER A 89 20.12 0.58 -6.60
N LEU A 90 20.63 -0.39 -5.86
CA LEU A 90 19.82 -1.27 -5.01
C LEU A 90 19.23 -0.56 -3.78
N THR A 91 19.63 0.69 -3.51
CA THR A 91 19.16 1.51 -2.37
C THR A 91 18.30 2.71 -2.79
N GLY A 92 17.96 2.81 -4.08
CA GLY A 92 17.09 3.86 -4.61
C GLY A 92 15.63 3.69 -4.15
N ALA A 93 14.90 4.79 -4.06
CA ALA A 93 13.49 4.79 -3.73
C ALA A 93 12.75 5.88 -4.52
N GLY A 94 11.59 5.56 -5.08
CA GLY A 94 10.72 6.53 -5.75
C GLY A 94 10.14 7.56 -4.75
N VAL A 95 9.73 7.10 -3.58
CA VAL A 95 9.27 7.94 -2.47
C VAL A 95 9.94 7.47 -1.17
N ARG A 96 10.48 8.41 -0.41
CA ARG A 96 11.09 8.15 0.90
C ARG A 96 10.54 9.10 1.95
N GLY A 97 9.86 8.56 2.96
CA GLY A 97 9.40 9.31 4.13
C GLY A 97 10.31 9.06 5.33
N ILE A 98 10.77 10.11 6.00
CA ILE A 98 11.62 10.02 7.20
C ILE A 98 11.01 10.91 8.28
N SER A 99 10.93 10.39 9.51
CA SER A 99 10.57 11.14 10.71
C SER A 99 11.65 10.95 11.77
N PHE A 100 12.00 12.04 12.47
CA PHE A 100 13.08 12.03 13.46
C PHE A 100 12.59 12.07 14.91
N ASN A 101 11.37 12.51 15.18
CA ASN A 101 10.90 12.84 16.55
C ASN A 101 9.66 12.05 16.94
N GLN A 102 9.71 10.71 16.94
CA GLN A 102 8.60 9.82 17.35
C GLN A 102 7.28 10.08 16.60
N SER A 103 7.37 10.58 15.35
CA SER A 103 6.24 10.82 14.49
C SER A 103 6.22 9.85 13.30
N THR A 104 5.22 9.93 12.45
CA THR A 104 5.04 9.03 11.32
C THR A 104 5.86 9.49 10.11
N GLY A 105 6.68 8.62 9.53
CA GLY A 105 7.42 8.91 8.29
C GLY A 105 6.53 8.91 7.05
N VAL A 106 5.61 7.96 6.95
CA VAL A 106 4.60 7.86 5.89
C VAL A 106 3.26 7.47 6.51
N SER A 107 2.20 8.19 6.17
CA SER A 107 0.84 7.86 6.61
C SER A 107 -0.08 7.71 5.41
N GLY A 108 -0.80 6.59 5.33
CA GLY A 108 -1.86 6.34 4.36
C GLY A 108 -3.20 6.24 5.06
N GLN A 109 -4.23 6.85 4.49
CA GLN A 109 -5.60 6.77 5.00
C GLN A 109 -6.58 6.46 3.87
N GLU A 110 -7.47 5.52 4.11
CA GLU A 110 -8.58 5.17 3.26
C GLU A 110 -9.88 5.21 4.08
N ILE A 111 -10.90 5.90 3.60
CA ILE A 111 -12.10 6.25 4.39
C ILE A 111 -13.31 5.41 3.97
N SER A 112 -13.33 4.89 2.75
CA SER A 112 -14.47 4.13 2.20
C SER A 112 -14.48 2.65 2.59
N PHE A 113 -13.41 2.15 3.18
CA PHE A 113 -13.15 0.75 3.58
C PHE A 113 -13.08 -0.28 2.43
N ASN A 114 -13.34 0.11 1.19
CA ASN A 114 -13.24 -0.75 0.00
C ASN A 114 -11.92 -0.59 -0.76
N GLY A 115 -11.16 0.45 -0.45
CA GLY A 115 -9.83 0.72 -1.00
C GLY A 115 -8.69 0.19 -0.11
N TRP A 116 -7.51 0.71 -0.37
CA TRP A 116 -6.27 0.42 0.35
C TRP A 116 -5.65 1.73 0.82
N ALA A 117 -5.36 1.85 2.11
CA ALA A 117 -4.59 2.99 2.62
C ALA A 117 -3.13 2.95 2.14
N VAL A 118 -2.56 1.74 2.09
CA VAL A 118 -1.27 1.44 1.48
C VAL A 118 -1.41 0.12 0.73
N ARG A 119 -0.99 0.08 -0.53
CA ARG A 119 -0.93 -1.13 -1.34
C ARG A 119 0.49 -1.33 -1.84
N ALA A 120 1.02 -2.52 -1.68
CA ALA A 120 2.27 -2.97 -2.27
C ALA A 120 1.99 -4.05 -3.33
N ASP A 121 2.55 -3.89 -4.52
CA ASP A 121 2.50 -4.89 -5.59
C ASP A 121 3.77 -5.76 -5.61
N GLY A 122 4.43 -5.87 -4.48
CA GLY A 122 5.60 -6.68 -4.19
C GLY A 122 5.68 -7.00 -2.70
N ASP A 123 6.81 -7.55 -2.28
CA ASP A 123 7.05 -7.88 -0.88
C ASP A 123 7.17 -6.60 -0.02
N VAL A 124 6.61 -6.63 1.19
CA VAL A 124 6.78 -5.57 2.20
C VAL A 124 7.78 -6.04 3.24
N GLY A 125 8.92 -5.35 3.33
CA GLY A 125 9.97 -5.63 4.29
C GLY A 125 9.98 -4.65 5.46
N THR A 126 10.25 -5.15 6.68
CA THR A 126 10.49 -4.31 7.86
C THR A 126 11.64 -4.89 8.66
N THR A 127 12.48 -4.02 9.25
CA THR A 127 13.48 -4.40 10.27
C THR A 127 12.91 -4.26 11.69
N GLY A 128 11.74 -3.67 11.85
CA GLY A 128 11.00 -3.56 13.09
C GLY A 128 9.85 -4.55 13.15
N ASN A 129 8.81 -4.19 13.90
CA ASN A 129 7.62 -4.99 14.10
C ASN A 129 6.40 -4.32 13.44
N TYR A 130 5.40 -5.13 13.10
CA TYR A 130 4.06 -4.66 12.80
C TYR A 130 3.24 -4.60 14.10
N PHE A 131 2.65 -3.43 14.38
CA PHE A 131 1.76 -3.25 15.52
C PHE A 131 0.34 -2.95 15.05
N LEU A 132 -0.62 -3.73 15.54
CA LEU A 132 -2.04 -3.44 15.42
C LEU A 132 -2.52 -2.72 16.67
N ILE A 133 -3.24 -1.61 16.52
CA ILE A 133 -3.87 -0.92 17.64
C ILE A 133 -4.91 -1.86 18.25
N SER A 134 -4.74 -2.20 19.54
CA SER A 134 -5.59 -3.20 20.23
C SER A 134 -5.91 -2.81 21.68
N ASP A 135 -5.93 -1.50 21.98
CA ASP A 135 -6.29 -0.99 23.31
C ASP A 135 -7.77 -1.28 23.62
N GLY A 136 -8.03 -1.89 24.77
CA GLY A 136 -9.38 -2.25 25.21
C GLY A 136 -10.35 -1.08 25.34
N ARG A 137 -9.83 0.14 25.61
CA ARG A 137 -10.64 1.38 25.70
C ARG A 137 -11.28 1.77 24.36
N LEU A 138 -10.75 1.27 23.26
CA LEU A 138 -11.25 1.53 21.91
C LEU A 138 -12.24 0.45 21.43
N LYS A 139 -12.49 -0.58 22.25
CA LYS A 139 -13.31 -1.73 21.90
C LYS A 139 -14.60 -1.72 22.71
N LYS A 140 -15.66 -2.23 22.12
CA LYS A 140 -16.96 -2.48 22.78
C LYS A 140 -17.43 -3.89 22.43
N ASP A 141 -18.44 -4.36 23.16
CA ASP A 141 -19.09 -5.66 22.93
C ASP A 141 -18.07 -6.82 22.94
N ILE A 142 -17.12 -6.77 23.87
CA ILE A 142 -16.06 -7.77 23.99
C ILE A 142 -16.65 -9.06 24.53
N ALA A 143 -16.54 -10.14 23.76
CA ALA A 143 -17.00 -11.46 24.13
C ALA A 143 -15.94 -12.53 23.81
N PRO A 144 -15.96 -13.68 24.53
CA PRO A 144 -15.12 -14.82 24.18
C PRO A 144 -15.44 -15.36 22.78
N ILE A 145 -14.43 -15.94 22.13
CA ILE A 145 -14.62 -16.66 20.87
C ILE A 145 -15.10 -18.07 21.22
N GLU A 146 -16.34 -18.37 20.84
CA GLU A 146 -16.94 -19.68 21.10
C GLU A 146 -16.72 -20.64 19.93
N LYS A 147 -16.66 -21.96 20.23
CA LYS A 147 -16.52 -23.07 19.26
C LYS A 147 -15.32 -22.88 18.34
N ALA A 148 -14.23 -22.43 18.92
CA ALA A 148 -13.02 -22.10 18.18
C ALA A 148 -12.41 -23.33 17.51
N LEU A 149 -12.37 -24.47 18.20
CA LEU A 149 -11.87 -25.73 17.66
C LEU A 149 -12.73 -26.21 16.48
N ASP A 150 -14.05 -26.14 16.59
CA ASP A 150 -14.96 -26.50 15.50
C ASP A 150 -14.77 -25.62 14.26
N LYS A 151 -14.47 -24.34 14.45
CA LYS A 151 -14.17 -23.41 13.36
C LYS A 151 -12.85 -23.79 12.67
N ILE A 152 -11.79 -23.98 13.44
CA ILE A 152 -10.46 -24.32 12.90
C ILE A 152 -10.46 -25.65 12.14
N LEU A 153 -11.19 -26.64 12.62
CA LEU A 153 -11.31 -27.94 11.96
C LEU A 153 -12.04 -27.89 10.60
N LYS A 154 -12.74 -26.80 10.29
CA LYS A 154 -13.41 -26.56 9.02
C LYS A 154 -12.61 -25.69 8.05
N ILE A 155 -11.52 -25.09 8.51
CA ILE A 155 -10.66 -24.24 7.67
C ILE A 155 -9.64 -25.12 6.98
N GLU A 156 -9.59 -25.02 5.65
CA GLU A 156 -8.63 -25.75 4.83
C GLU A 156 -7.48 -24.83 4.39
N GLY A 157 -6.26 -25.21 4.77
CA GLY A 157 -5.04 -24.61 4.22
C GLY A 157 -4.74 -25.20 2.85
N VAL A 158 -4.37 -24.36 1.91
CA VAL A 158 -4.07 -24.77 0.53
C VAL A 158 -2.72 -24.25 0.07
N SER A 159 -2.13 -24.94 -0.91
CA SER A 159 -1.00 -24.46 -1.67
C SER A 159 -1.46 -24.07 -3.07
N TYR A 160 -0.92 -22.97 -3.60
CA TYR A 160 -1.37 -22.46 -4.90
C TYR A 160 -0.28 -21.63 -5.61
N HIS A 161 -0.52 -21.36 -6.88
CA HIS A 161 0.10 -20.27 -7.62
C HIS A 161 -0.99 -19.32 -8.10
N TYR A 162 -0.68 -18.04 -8.17
CA TYR A 162 -1.55 -17.11 -8.89
C TYR A 162 -1.50 -17.40 -10.39
N ASP A 163 -2.63 -17.29 -11.08
CA ASP A 163 -2.72 -17.40 -12.53
C ASP A 163 -2.21 -16.08 -13.16
N THR A 164 -0.88 -15.97 -13.23
CA THR A 164 -0.19 -14.79 -13.76
C THR A 164 -0.32 -14.64 -15.27
N GLU A 165 -0.64 -15.70 -16.00
CA GLU A 165 -0.87 -15.64 -17.44
C GLU A 165 -2.23 -14.99 -17.75
N LYS A 166 -3.27 -15.44 -17.07
CA LYS A 166 -4.63 -14.91 -17.21
C LYS A 166 -4.75 -13.49 -16.65
N TYR A 167 -4.10 -13.20 -15.52
CA TYR A 167 -4.20 -11.94 -14.78
C TYR A 167 -2.91 -11.11 -14.86
N LYS A 168 -2.18 -11.18 -15.97
CA LYS A 168 -0.88 -10.52 -16.18
C LYS A 168 -0.86 -9.00 -15.91
N LYS A 169 -2.02 -8.33 -16.00
CA LYS A 169 -2.13 -6.90 -15.75
C LYS A 169 -2.10 -6.53 -14.25
N TYR A 170 -2.15 -7.49 -13.33
CA TYR A 170 -2.32 -7.25 -11.88
C TYR A 170 -1.06 -7.48 -11.06
N SER A 171 0.11 -7.67 -11.65
CA SER A 171 1.41 -7.87 -10.96
C SER A 171 1.36 -8.90 -9.83
N LEU A 172 0.69 -10.02 -10.04
CA LEU A 172 0.55 -11.07 -9.04
C LEU A 172 1.87 -11.80 -8.83
N ASN A 173 2.13 -12.24 -7.59
CA ASN A 173 3.35 -12.98 -7.24
C ASN A 173 3.37 -14.37 -7.90
N PRO A 174 4.36 -14.69 -8.76
CA PRO A 174 4.41 -15.98 -9.46
C PRO A 174 4.91 -17.14 -8.60
N ARG A 175 5.42 -16.86 -7.37
CA ARG A 175 5.96 -17.89 -6.49
C ARG A 175 4.85 -18.80 -5.96
N HIS A 176 5.21 -20.04 -5.61
CA HIS A 176 4.34 -20.94 -4.87
C HIS A 176 3.96 -20.33 -3.53
N GLN A 177 2.68 -20.36 -3.19
CA GLN A 177 2.10 -19.76 -1.99
C GLN A 177 1.41 -20.83 -1.13
N LEU A 178 1.35 -20.57 0.16
CA LEU A 178 0.48 -21.25 1.11
C LEU A 178 -0.52 -20.26 1.67
N GLY A 179 -1.77 -20.66 1.83
CA GLY A 179 -2.79 -19.77 2.38
C GLY A 179 -4.17 -20.39 2.41
N PHE A 180 -5.18 -19.57 2.26
CA PHE A 180 -6.60 -19.96 2.29
C PHE A 180 -7.30 -19.44 1.03
N ILE A 181 -8.34 -20.16 0.60
CA ILE A 181 -9.29 -19.62 -0.37
C ILE A 181 -10.28 -18.73 0.40
N ALA A 182 -10.29 -17.44 0.08
CA ALA A 182 -11.09 -16.45 0.79
C ALA A 182 -12.58 -16.80 0.84
N GLN A 183 -13.13 -17.34 -0.25
CA GLN A 183 -14.52 -17.77 -0.35
C GLN A 183 -14.87 -18.93 0.61
N ASP A 184 -13.92 -19.81 0.87
CA ASP A 184 -14.15 -20.93 1.80
C ASP A 184 -13.94 -20.50 3.24
N LEU A 185 -12.93 -19.70 3.50
CA LEU A 185 -12.70 -19.09 4.81
C LEU A 185 -13.90 -18.24 5.27
N GLU A 186 -14.51 -17.48 4.36
CA GLU A 186 -15.68 -16.62 4.66
C GLU A 186 -16.89 -17.40 5.20
N LYS A 187 -17.06 -18.65 4.76
CA LYS A 187 -18.16 -19.53 5.26
C LYS A 187 -18.01 -19.91 6.73
N VAL A 188 -16.76 -19.91 7.22
CA VAL A 188 -16.41 -20.33 8.58
C VAL A 188 -16.08 -19.15 9.49
N LEU A 189 -15.35 -18.17 8.96
CA LEU A 189 -14.84 -17.00 9.68
C LEU A 189 -14.98 -15.74 8.79
N PRO A 190 -16.21 -15.23 8.61
CA PRO A 190 -16.46 -14.07 7.73
C PRO A 190 -15.70 -12.82 8.18
N GLU A 191 -15.38 -12.68 9.47
CA GLU A 191 -14.63 -11.56 10.03
C GLU A 191 -13.17 -11.51 9.52
N ALA A 192 -12.65 -12.62 9.02
CA ALA A 192 -11.32 -12.70 8.43
C ALA A 192 -11.30 -12.35 6.93
N VAL A 193 -12.44 -12.03 6.33
CA VAL A 193 -12.53 -11.80 4.88
C VAL A 193 -13.13 -10.42 4.59
N ALA A 194 -12.53 -9.72 3.65
CA ALA A 194 -13.04 -8.43 3.15
C ALA A 194 -13.05 -8.42 1.62
N THR A 195 -13.99 -7.66 1.05
CA THR A 195 -13.99 -7.37 -0.38
C THR A 195 -13.28 -6.04 -0.63
N LYS A 196 -12.29 -6.05 -1.53
CA LYS A 196 -11.46 -4.90 -1.88
C LYS A 196 -11.42 -4.69 -3.39
N ASN A 197 -11.15 -3.45 -3.81
CA ASN A 197 -10.92 -3.13 -5.20
C ASN A 197 -9.44 -3.35 -5.55
N LEU A 198 -9.18 -4.20 -6.52
CA LEU A 198 -7.87 -4.44 -7.11
C LEU A 198 -7.83 -3.80 -8.49
N SER A 199 -7.00 -2.77 -8.66
CA SER A 199 -6.76 -2.13 -9.96
C SER A 199 -5.55 -2.75 -10.65
N THR A 200 -5.53 -2.70 -11.98
CA THR A 200 -4.34 -3.04 -12.75
C THR A 200 -3.19 -2.09 -12.44
N THR A 201 -1.97 -2.57 -12.60
CA THR A 201 -0.71 -1.83 -12.34
C THR A 201 -0.16 -1.18 -13.61
N ASN A 202 -1.01 -0.68 -14.49
CA ASN A 202 -0.48 0.07 -15.62
C ASN A 202 0.12 1.40 -15.14
N THR A 203 1.45 1.46 -15.14
CA THR A 203 2.25 2.57 -14.59
C THR A 203 2.84 3.46 -15.66
N SER A 204 2.61 3.19 -16.96
CA SER A 204 3.20 4.02 -17.99
C SER A 204 2.53 5.38 -18.05
N ARG A 205 3.29 6.42 -17.70
CA ARG A 205 2.90 7.82 -17.80
C ARG A 205 2.55 8.21 -19.24
N GLU A 206 3.18 7.57 -20.21
CA GLU A 206 2.99 7.78 -21.65
C GLU A 206 1.59 7.36 -22.13
N GLU A 207 0.99 6.34 -21.51
CA GLU A 207 -0.34 5.85 -21.86
C GLU A 207 -1.48 6.59 -21.15
N GLY A 208 -1.15 7.57 -20.29
CA GLY A 208 -2.14 8.44 -19.64
C GLY A 208 -3.14 7.72 -18.74
N GLY A 209 -2.85 6.49 -18.32
CA GLY A 209 -3.71 5.71 -17.40
C GLY A 209 -5.07 5.32 -17.99
N LYS A 210 -5.21 5.29 -19.31
CA LYS A 210 -6.51 5.13 -19.99
C LYS A 210 -7.16 3.74 -19.82
N ASP A 211 -6.38 2.69 -19.52
CA ASP A 211 -6.86 1.31 -19.50
C ASP A 211 -6.77 0.68 -18.11
N VAL A 212 -7.23 1.40 -17.09
CA VAL A 212 -7.30 0.82 -15.75
C VAL A 212 -8.54 -0.03 -15.58
N GLU A 213 -8.31 -1.31 -15.39
CA GLU A 213 -9.35 -2.23 -15.00
C GLU A 213 -9.38 -2.35 -13.47
N VAL A 214 -10.58 -2.33 -12.90
CA VAL A 214 -10.80 -2.54 -11.48
C VAL A 214 -11.61 -3.82 -11.30
N MET A 215 -11.10 -4.73 -10.50
CA MET A 215 -11.77 -5.98 -10.15
C MET A 215 -12.03 -6.02 -8.65
N GLN A 216 -13.22 -6.40 -8.24
CA GLN A 216 -13.47 -6.70 -6.83
C GLN A 216 -12.92 -8.09 -6.49
N VAL A 217 -12.10 -8.15 -5.46
CA VAL A 217 -11.48 -9.39 -4.97
C VAL A 217 -11.77 -9.58 -3.49
N LYS A 218 -11.91 -10.83 -3.07
CA LYS A 218 -11.92 -11.18 -1.65
C LYS A 218 -10.48 -11.29 -1.15
N THR A 219 -10.24 -10.72 0.04
CA THR A 219 -8.94 -10.69 0.71
C THR A 219 -9.06 -11.31 2.08
N VAL A 220 -7.97 -11.89 2.56
CA VAL A 220 -7.90 -12.55 3.87
C VAL A 220 -7.07 -11.71 4.83
N ASN A 221 -7.62 -11.47 6.02
CA ASN A 221 -6.89 -10.96 7.17
C ASN A 221 -6.41 -12.14 8.02
N LEU A 222 -5.14 -12.51 7.89
CA LEU A 222 -4.54 -13.63 8.62
C LEU A 222 -4.51 -13.39 10.13
N ASP A 223 -4.35 -12.14 10.57
CA ASP A 223 -4.32 -11.78 11.99
C ASP A 223 -5.64 -12.11 12.70
N ALA A 224 -6.77 -12.11 11.99
CA ALA A 224 -8.07 -12.50 12.53
C ALA A 224 -8.16 -14.01 12.83
N VAL A 225 -7.33 -14.84 12.20
CA VAL A 225 -7.31 -16.30 12.45
C VAL A 225 -6.53 -16.64 13.74
N ILE A 226 -5.55 -15.83 14.11
CA ILE A 226 -4.67 -16.09 15.26
C ILE A 226 -5.44 -16.24 16.59
N PRO A 227 -6.35 -15.30 16.99
CA PRO A 227 -7.09 -15.45 18.24
C PRO A 227 -8.00 -16.68 18.23
N VAL A 228 -8.55 -17.08 17.08
CA VAL A 228 -9.35 -18.31 16.95
C VAL A 228 -8.49 -19.55 17.19
N LEU A 229 -7.27 -19.57 16.65
CA LEU A 229 -6.29 -20.65 16.92
C LEU A 229 -5.95 -20.75 18.41
N VAL A 230 -5.75 -19.60 19.09
CA VAL A 230 -5.45 -19.59 20.53
C VAL A 230 -6.59 -20.22 21.33
N GLU A 231 -7.83 -19.85 21.07
CA GLU A 231 -8.99 -20.42 21.78
C GLU A 231 -9.23 -21.89 21.39
N ALA A 232 -9.01 -22.28 20.12
CA ALA A 232 -9.09 -23.67 19.68
C ALA A 232 -8.07 -24.58 20.41
N ILE A 233 -6.85 -24.10 20.62
CA ILE A 233 -5.83 -24.83 21.39
C ILE A 233 -6.28 -25.01 22.85
N LYS A 234 -6.90 -24.01 23.46
CA LYS A 234 -7.41 -24.11 24.84
C LYS A 234 -8.57 -25.12 24.93
N GLU A 235 -9.50 -25.09 23.97
CA GLU A 235 -10.60 -26.08 23.90
C GLU A 235 -10.03 -27.50 23.72
N GLN A 236 -9.05 -27.68 22.82
CA GLN A 236 -8.39 -28.97 22.62
C GLN A 236 -7.65 -29.44 23.87
N GLN A 237 -6.97 -28.56 24.60
CA GLN A 237 -6.26 -28.88 25.82
C GLN A 237 -7.25 -29.35 26.90
N ALA A 238 -8.40 -28.71 27.03
CA ALA A 238 -9.44 -29.14 27.97
C ALA A 238 -9.94 -30.57 27.65
N GLN A 239 -10.20 -30.89 26.37
CA GLN A 239 -10.57 -32.24 25.93
C GLN A 239 -9.49 -33.28 26.27
N ILE A 240 -8.20 -32.94 26.06
CA ILE A 240 -7.09 -33.82 26.42
C ILE A 240 -7.04 -34.09 27.94
N GLU A 241 -7.28 -33.08 28.74
CA GLU A 241 -7.30 -33.24 30.22
C GLU A 241 -8.45 -34.11 30.67
N ASP A 242 -9.63 -33.97 30.10
CA ASP A 242 -10.77 -34.81 30.41
C ASP A 242 -10.55 -36.26 29.99
N LEU A 243 -10.02 -36.51 28.79
CA LEU A 243 -9.62 -37.85 28.36
C LEU A 243 -8.58 -38.48 29.30
N LYS A 244 -7.58 -37.71 29.78
CA LYS A 244 -6.61 -38.21 30.78
C LYS A 244 -7.27 -38.63 32.10
N LYS A 245 -8.26 -37.86 32.59
CA LYS A 245 -9.02 -38.21 33.78
C LYS A 245 -9.80 -39.51 33.58
N GLU A 246 -10.50 -39.66 32.44
CA GLU A 246 -11.25 -40.88 32.11
C GLU A 246 -10.31 -42.10 32.02
N ILE A 247 -9.16 -41.98 31.35
CA ILE A 247 -8.17 -43.05 31.30
C ILE A 247 -7.69 -43.45 32.69
N GLN A 248 -7.44 -42.47 33.56
CA GLN A 248 -7.01 -42.76 34.93
C GLN A 248 -8.11 -43.49 35.76
N LEU A 249 -9.36 -43.10 35.59
CA LEU A 249 -10.51 -43.79 36.23
C LEU A 249 -10.63 -45.23 35.73
N LEU A 250 -10.52 -45.46 34.42
CA LEU A 250 -10.55 -46.80 33.83
C LEU A 250 -9.42 -47.70 34.37
N LYS A 251 -8.19 -47.16 34.43
CA LYS A 251 -7.03 -47.88 35.00
C LYS A 251 -7.22 -48.25 36.45
N ASN A 252 -7.88 -47.41 37.26
CA ASN A 252 -8.13 -47.67 38.67
C ASN A 252 -9.21 -48.75 38.83
N ASN A 253 -10.23 -48.80 37.95
CA ASN A 253 -11.31 -49.77 37.97
C ASN A 253 -10.91 -51.16 37.39
N THR A 254 -9.80 -51.25 36.67
CA THR A 254 -9.28 -52.49 36.08
C THR A 254 -8.14 -53.13 36.89
N LYS A 255 -7.79 -52.57 38.07
CA LYS A 255 -6.89 -53.26 39.00
C LYS A 255 -7.67 -54.34 39.72
N PRO A 256 -7.24 -55.63 39.69
CA PRO A 256 -7.85 -56.73 40.40
C PRO A 256 -7.77 -56.58 41.94
#